data_225492f43db5271580a6ab843789c64e
#
_entry.id   225492f43db5271580a6ab843789c64e
#
_cell.length_a   1.000
_cell.length_b   1.000
_cell.length_c   1.000
_cell.angle_alpha   90.00
_cell.angle_beta   90.00
_cell.angle_gamma   90.00
#
_symmetry.space_group_name_H-M   'P 1'
#
loop_
_entity.id
_entity.type
_entity.pdbx_description
1 polymer ?
#
loop_
_entity_poly.entity_id
_entity_poly.type
_entity_poly.pdbx_seq_one_letter_code
_entity_poly.pdbx_strand_id
1 'polypeptide(L)'
;MALKTYGPMAVDWENRIDFDRLRRERLARAKALLAKSEMGALLCFDMNNVRYITATHIGTWAQDKISRFTLLPQNDEPILWDFGSAARHHQQNCPWLGERSRAGIPLLRGAMSPEMGRAENVARKIKVELEKRGLQKEPLGIDVVEPPILFALQKEGIKIVDGQQLMSDARVIKTQDEISLLNHSAMMVDAAYDELYRAMKPGMSENQAVGLASKVLYDKGSEFVEAVNAISGERCSPHPHVFSDRVLRPGDPVYYDILHSYMGYRTCYYRCFTIGYASHAMIDAYKRCREYLDAAIELVRPGRTTAEIASVWPKAEEFGFPDEEAAFALQFGHGIGLAIWEKPIISRLVSLEHSHEIKPGMVFALETFWPSSDGWSAARIEEEIVVTATGHEVITRFPADQLMVAGAHYHTVNGPLSTTRENEQPPSRRVREMVAASAKAEGVAATD
;
A
#
# COMPACT_ATOMS: atom_id res chain seq x y z
N MET A 1 8.02 20.06 11.26
CA MET A 1 9.49 20.14 11.02
C MET A 1 9.82 19.00 10.09
N ALA A 2 10.34 19.29 8.89
CA ALA A 2 10.63 18.25 7.90
C ALA A 2 11.55 17.17 8.50
N LEU A 3 11.25 15.90 8.23
CA LEU A 3 12.14 14.79 8.58
C LEU A 3 13.53 15.11 8.02
N LYS A 4 14.48 15.29 8.91
CA LYS A 4 15.87 15.40 8.48
C LYS A 4 16.34 14.01 8.07
N THR A 5 16.14 13.71 6.80
CA THR A 5 16.68 12.50 6.17
C THR A 5 18.16 12.66 5.83
N TYR A 6 18.67 13.87 5.91
CA TYR A 6 20.06 14.22 5.58
C TYR A 6 20.85 14.54 6.85
N GLY A 7 22.13 14.24 6.84
CA GLY A 7 23.07 14.63 7.87
C GLY A 7 23.26 16.18 7.94
N PRO A 8 24.20 16.67 8.76
CA PRO A 8 24.43 18.12 8.96
C PRO A 8 24.73 18.90 7.68
N MET A 9 25.26 18.26 6.66
CA MET A 9 25.59 18.88 5.38
C MET A 9 24.40 18.90 4.40
N ALA A 10 23.28 18.25 4.72
CA ALA A 10 22.06 18.15 3.93
C ALA A 10 22.31 17.60 2.50
N VAL A 11 23.14 16.57 2.38
CA VAL A 11 23.46 15.88 1.13
C VAL A 11 23.08 14.41 1.19
N ASP A 12 22.66 13.84 0.05
CA ASP A 12 22.09 12.49 0.00
C ASP A 12 23.03 11.37 0.45
N TRP A 13 24.35 11.55 0.23
CA TRP A 13 25.32 10.54 0.64
C TRP A 13 25.51 10.43 2.17
N GLU A 14 25.06 11.41 2.95
CA GLU A 14 25.02 11.33 4.41
C GLU A 14 23.82 10.53 4.92
N ASN A 15 22.75 10.45 4.13
CA ASN A 15 21.55 9.71 4.49
C ASN A 15 21.68 8.25 4.08
N ARG A 16 22.63 7.55 4.65
CA ARG A 16 22.83 6.12 4.38
C ARG A 16 22.09 5.27 5.38
N ILE A 17 21.39 4.27 4.87
CA ILE A 17 20.76 3.24 5.70
C ILE A 17 21.85 2.38 6.33
N ASP A 18 21.82 2.25 7.64
CA ASP A 18 22.64 1.27 8.37
C ASP A 18 21.89 -0.08 8.39
N PHE A 19 22.13 -0.91 7.39
CA PHE A 19 21.49 -2.22 7.26
C PHE A 19 21.85 -3.18 8.40
N ASP A 20 22.99 -3.01 9.05
CA ASP A 20 23.37 -3.82 10.20
C ASP A 20 22.55 -3.43 11.44
N ARG A 21 22.39 -2.14 11.69
CA ARG A 21 21.50 -1.63 12.73
C ARG A 21 20.05 -2.02 12.46
N LEU A 22 19.54 -1.77 11.27
CA LEU A 22 18.20 -2.14 10.85
C LEU A 22 17.89 -3.62 11.12
N ARG A 23 18.79 -4.52 10.73
CA ARG A 23 18.66 -5.96 10.97
C ARG A 23 18.61 -6.29 12.47
N ARG A 24 19.54 -5.74 13.25
CA ARG A 24 19.60 -5.99 14.71
C ARG A 24 18.35 -5.49 15.42
N GLU A 25 17.91 -4.28 15.11
CA GLU A 25 16.75 -3.67 15.77
C GLU A 25 15.44 -4.43 15.46
N ARG A 26 15.23 -4.83 14.20
CA ARG A 26 14.06 -5.63 13.82
C ARG A 26 14.05 -6.98 14.54
N LEU A 27 15.15 -7.71 14.49
CA LEU A 27 15.25 -9.01 15.18
C LEU A 27 15.08 -8.86 16.68
N ALA A 28 15.68 -7.84 17.29
CA ALA A 28 15.57 -7.57 18.73
C ALA A 28 14.11 -7.31 19.15
N ARG A 29 13.35 -6.58 18.34
CA ARG A 29 11.91 -6.34 18.58
C ARG A 29 11.10 -7.63 18.53
N ALA A 30 11.28 -8.44 17.49
CA ALA A 30 10.58 -9.71 17.37
C ALA A 30 10.91 -10.63 18.57
N LYS A 31 12.19 -10.73 18.95
CA LYS A 31 12.62 -11.49 20.14
C LYS A 31 12.02 -10.94 21.43
N ALA A 32 11.97 -9.62 21.60
CA ALA A 32 11.43 -9.01 22.82
C ALA A 32 9.92 -9.28 22.99
N LEU A 33 9.17 -9.32 21.90
CA LEU A 33 7.75 -9.66 21.93
C LEU A 33 7.56 -11.17 22.15
N LEU A 34 8.35 -12.00 21.48
CA LEU A 34 8.30 -13.45 21.67
C LEU A 34 8.61 -13.83 23.11
N ALA A 35 9.61 -13.20 23.73
CA ALA A 35 9.96 -13.43 25.13
C ALA A 35 8.86 -13.05 26.14
N LYS A 36 7.95 -12.16 25.76
CA LYS A 36 6.79 -11.74 26.58
C LYS A 36 5.54 -12.58 26.31
N SER A 37 5.56 -13.40 25.29
CA SER A 37 4.44 -14.28 24.91
C SER A 37 4.54 -15.64 25.57
N GLU A 38 3.50 -16.44 25.44
CA GLU A 38 3.50 -17.86 25.86
C GLU A 38 4.13 -18.80 24.82
N MET A 39 4.62 -18.27 23.67
CA MET A 39 5.16 -19.07 22.59
C MET A 39 6.61 -19.44 22.85
N GLY A 40 6.96 -20.73 22.69
CA GLY A 40 8.36 -21.17 22.73
C GLY A 40 9.14 -20.82 21.45
N ALA A 41 8.44 -20.68 20.32
CA ALA A 41 9.01 -20.31 19.04
C ALA A 41 7.97 -19.67 18.12
N LEU A 42 8.45 -18.96 17.09
CA LEU A 42 7.64 -18.40 16.01
C LEU A 42 8.09 -19.00 14.68
N LEU A 43 7.16 -19.55 13.90
CA LEU A 43 7.36 -20.09 12.57
C LEU A 43 6.68 -19.18 11.56
N CYS A 44 7.47 -18.54 10.68
CA CYS A 44 6.97 -17.58 9.70
C CYS A 44 7.17 -18.10 8.28
N PHE A 45 6.08 -18.08 7.50
CA PHE A 45 6.02 -18.32 6.07
C PHE A 45 5.77 -17.04 5.27
N ASP A 46 5.19 -16.01 5.89
CA ASP A 46 5.02 -14.70 5.24
C ASP A 46 6.36 -14.08 4.89
N MET A 47 6.53 -13.67 3.62
CA MET A 47 7.79 -13.18 3.11
C MET A 47 8.28 -11.91 3.80
N ASN A 48 7.38 -11.05 4.25
CA ASN A 48 7.72 -9.83 4.97
C ASN A 48 8.23 -10.17 6.37
N ASN A 49 7.59 -11.12 7.06
CA ASN A 49 8.03 -11.61 8.37
C ASN A 49 9.36 -12.35 8.27
N VAL A 50 9.54 -13.21 7.26
CA VAL A 50 10.83 -13.85 6.99
C VAL A 50 11.92 -12.81 6.77
N ARG A 51 11.63 -11.77 5.96
CA ARG A 51 12.58 -10.66 5.71
C ARG A 51 12.84 -9.83 6.97
N TYR A 52 11.82 -9.55 7.76
CA TYR A 52 11.95 -8.80 9.01
C TYR A 52 12.91 -9.49 9.99
N ILE A 53 12.76 -10.82 10.15
CA ILE A 53 13.55 -11.63 11.10
C ILE A 53 14.96 -11.92 10.56
N THR A 54 15.08 -12.28 9.29
CA THR A 54 16.33 -12.83 8.72
C THR A 54 17.14 -11.83 7.90
N ALA A 55 16.54 -10.69 7.52
CA ALA A 55 17.09 -9.72 6.58
C ALA A 55 17.51 -10.33 5.23
N THR A 56 16.83 -11.38 4.78
CA THR A 56 17.06 -12.00 3.47
C THR A 56 15.89 -11.78 2.54
N HIS A 57 16.18 -11.74 1.26
CA HIS A 57 15.18 -11.57 0.21
C HIS A 57 15.45 -12.51 -0.95
N ILE A 58 14.40 -13.03 -1.56
CA ILE A 58 14.41 -13.71 -2.86
C ILE A 58 13.27 -13.13 -3.70
N GLY A 59 13.30 -13.36 -5.02
CA GLY A 59 12.32 -12.77 -5.92
C GLY A 59 10.87 -13.13 -5.55
N THR A 60 9.96 -12.24 -5.90
CA THR A 60 8.51 -12.35 -5.62
C THR A 60 7.85 -13.58 -6.24
N TRP A 61 8.47 -14.18 -7.28
CA TRP A 61 8.03 -15.46 -7.85
C TRP A 61 7.92 -16.60 -6.82
N ALA A 62 8.59 -16.45 -5.68
CA ALA A 62 8.57 -17.43 -4.58
C ALA A 62 7.37 -17.27 -3.62
N GLN A 63 6.54 -16.24 -3.75
CA GLN A 63 5.40 -16.00 -2.84
C GLN A 63 4.44 -17.18 -2.75
N ASP A 64 4.20 -17.86 -3.86
CA ASP A 64 3.31 -19.03 -3.90
C ASP A 64 3.97 -20.35 -3.52
N LYS A 65 5.20 -20.31 -3.01
CA LYS A 65 6.01 -21.49 -2.76
C LYS A 65 6.39 -21.59 -1.29
N ILE A 66 5.95 -22.65 -0.66
CA ILE A 66 6.09 -22.91 0.78
C ILE A 66 7.47 -23.46 1.17
N SER A 67 8.44 -23.44 0.28
CA SER A 67 9.80 -23.91 0.55
C SER A 67 10.65 -22.92 1.33
N ARG A 68 10.14 -21.69 1.54
CA ARG A 68 10.84 -20.63 2.26
C ARG A 68 10.10 -20.30 3.55
N PHE A 69 10.76 -20.47 4.68
CA PHE A 69 10.21 -20.14 5.99
C PHE A 69 11.33 -19.96 7.02
N THR A 70 11.02 -19.31 8.13
CA THR A 70 11.96 -19.13 9.24
C THR A 70 11.36 -19.58 10.56
N LEU A 71 12.16 -20.22 11.40
CA LEU A 71 11.86 -20.51 12.78
C LEU A 71 12.68 -19.57 13.67
N LEU A 72 12.02 -18.79 14.50
CA LEU A 72 12.63 -17.97 15.54
C LEU A 72 12.35 -18.62 16.91
N PRO A 73 13.30 -19.36 17.50
CA PRO A 73 13.15 -19.88 18.85
C PRO A 73 13.27 -18.74 19.87
N GLN A 74 12.54 -18.85 21.00
CA GLN A 74 12.58 -17.84 22.06
C GLN A 74 13.98 -17.68 22.66
N ASN A 75 14.75 -18.77 22.75
CA ASN A 75 16.04 -18.84 23.42
C ASN A 75 17.27 -18.93 22.46
N ASP A 76 17.05 -18.76 21.13
CA ASP A 76 18.14 -18.91 20.16
C ASP A 76 17.98 -17.90 18.99
N GLU A 77 18.90 -17.96 18.02
CA GLU A 77 18.91 -17.18 16.79
C GLU A 77 18.01 -17.82 15.70
N PRO A 78 17.49 -17.05 14.74
CA PRO A 78 16.60 -17.56 13.72
C PRO A 78 17.29 -18.57 12.80
N ILE A 79 16.49 -19.54 12.34
CA ILE A 79 16.87 -20.53 11.33
C ILE A 79 16.04 -20.28 10.09
N LEU A 80 16.69 -20.15 8.95
CA LEU A 80 16.04 -19.95 7.66
C LEU A 80 16.13 -21.25 6.83
N TRP A 81 15.00 -21.71 6.31
CA TRP A 81 14.97 -22.69 5.21
C TRP A 81 14.57 -21.99 3.92
N ASP A 82 15.30 -22.26 2.87
CA ASP A 82 15.11 -21.62 1.57
C ASP A 82 15.40 -22.62 0.42
N PHE A 83 15.11 -22.24 -0.81
CA PHE A 83 15.58 -23.03 -1.98
C PHE A 83 17.07 -23.29 -1.87
N GLY A 84 17.50 -24.49 -2.24
CA GLY A 84 18.88 -24.93 -1.99
C GLY A 84 19.96 -23.98 -2.52
N SER A 85 19.75 -23.41 -3.70
CA SER A 85 20.66 -22.39 -4.29
C SER A 85 20.64 -21.08 -3.47
N ALA A 86 19.47 -20.60 -3.09
CA ALA A 86 19.31 -19.39 -2.26
C ALA A 86 19.90 -19.61 -0.86
N ALA A 87 19.64 -20.76 -0.24
CA ALA A 87 20.21 -21.10 1.06
C ALA A 87 21.75 -21.05 1.04
N ARG A 88 22.37 -21.61 0.00
CA ARG A 88 23.84 -21.56 -0.16
C ARG A 88 24.34 -20.14 -0.40
N HIS A 89 23.62 -19.36 -1.20
CA HIS A 89 23.94 -17.94 -1.41
C HIS A 89 23.89 -17.16 -0.08
N HIS A 90 22.85 -17.37 0.72
CA HIS A 90 22.74 -16.73 2.04
C HIS A 90 23.84 -17.17 3.01
N GLN A 91 24.25 -18.44 3.00
CA GLN A 91 25.39 -18.90 3.82
C GLN A 91 26.68 -18.12 3.49
N GLN A 92 26.90 -17.83 2.23
CA GLN A 92 28.09 -17.11 1.76
C GLN A 92 28.03 -15.60 2.01
N ASN A 93 26.84 -14.99 1.86
CA ASN A 93 26.69 -13.53 1.81
C ASN A 93 25.95 -12.94 3.02
N CYS A 94 25.37 -13.76 3.90
CA CYS A 94 24.68 -13.34 5.10
C CYS A 94 25.37 -13.92 6.35
N PRO A 95 26.52 -13.39 6.77
CA PRO A 95 27.32 -13.94 7.87
C PRO A 95 26.55 -14.00 9.21
N TRP A 96 25.55 -13.16 9.40
CA TRP A 96 24.67 -13.21 10.57
C TRP A 96 23.76 -14.46 10.64
N LEU A 97 23.56 -15.16 9.52
CA LEU A 97 22.85 -16.45 9.48
C LEU A 97 23.85 -17.63 9.46
N GLY A 98 24.86 -17.56 8.62
CA GLY A 98 25.82 -18.64 8.44
C GLY A 98 25.12 -19.97 8.15
N GLU A 99 25.49 -21.03 8.86
CA GLU A 99 24.90 -22.37 8.73
C GLU A 99 23.42 -22.48 9.15
N ARG A 100 22.87 -21.45 9.78
CA ARG A 100 21.44 -21.37 10.06
C ARG A 100 20.59 -21.09 8.81
N SER A 101 21.20 -20.69 7.70
CA SER A 101 20.55 -20.74 6.39
C SER A 101 20.69 -22.14 5.82
N ARG A 102 19.58 -22.83 5.59
CA ARG A 102 19.55 -24.26 5.25
C ARG A 102 18.70 -24.50 4.01
N ALA A 103 19.04 -25.54 3.24
CA ALA A 103 18.21 -26.00 2.15
C ALA A 103 16.84 -26.46 2.70
N GLY A 104 15.79 -25.86 2.18
CA GLY A 104 14.41 -26.21 2.47
C GLY A 104 13.99 -27.50 1.78
N ILE A 105 12.81 -27.97 2.14
CA ILE A 105 12.16 -29.09 1.45
C ILE A 105 11.34 -28.48 0.31
N PRO A 106 11.59 -28.84 -0.96
CA PRO A 106 10.76 -28.36 -2.06
C PRO A 106 9.30 -28.78 -1.83
N LEU A 107 8.44 -27.78 -1.70
CA LEU A 107 7.00 -27.96 -1.60
C LEU A 107 6.34 -26.83 -2.40
N LEU A 108 5.62 -27.18 -3.46
CA LEU A 108 4.97 -26.25 -4.37
C LEU A 108 3.47 -26.40 -4.23
N ARG A 109 2.78 -25.30 -3.92
CA ARG A 109 1.35 -25.24 -3.69
C ARG A 109 0.54 -26.00 -4.76
N GLY A 110 -0.08 -27.12 -4.36
CA GLY A 110 -0.92 -27.95 -5.22
C GLY A 110 -0.22 -28.67 -6.38
N ALA A 111 1.05 -28.34 -6.68
CA ALA A 111 1.80 -28.95 -7.77
C ALA A 111 2.57 -30.22 -7.36
N MET A 112 2.65 -30.47 -6.07
CA MET A 112 3.22 -31.71 -5.51
C MET A 112 2.16 -32.46 -4.72
N SER A 113 2.02 -33.76 -5.02
CA SER A 113 0.98 -34.55 -4.37
C SER A 113 1.31 -34.84 -2.91
N PRO A 114 0.29 -35.00 -2.03
CA PRO A 114 0.48 -35.30 -0.62
C PRO A 114 1.28 -36.58 -0.36
N GLU A 115 1.17 -37.57 -1.23
CA GLU A 115 1.85 -38.87 -1.11
C GLU A 115 3.39 -38.75 -1.12
N MET A 116 3.92 -37.62 -1.62
CA MET A 116 5.35 -37.34 -1.56
C MET A 116 5.85 -37.07 -0.14
N GLY A 117 4.96 -36.91 0.85
CA GLY A 117 5.31 -36.70 2.27
C GLY A 117 6.13 -35.43 2.53
N ARG A 118 5.99 -34.38 1.69
CA ARG A 118 6.81 -33.18 1.81
C ARG A 118 6.40 -32.30 3.01
N ALA A 119 5.11 -32.18 3.25
CA ALA A 119 4.60 -31.43 4.40
C ALA A 119 5.01 -32.09 5.73
N GLU A 120 4.92 -33.42 5.83
CA GLU A 120 5.39 -34.20 6.98
C GLU A 120 6.89 -34.04 7.20
N ASN A 121 7.67 -33.95 6.12
CA ASN A 121 9.13 -33.72 6.22
C ASN A 121 9.41 -32.31 6.80
N VAL A 122 8.65 -31.28 6.41
CA VAL A 122 8.76 -29.93 7.01
C VAL A 122 8.43 -30.02 8.50
N ALA A 123 7.28 -30.62 8.87
CA ALA A 123 6.84 -30.74 10.26
C ALA A 123 7.88 -31.47 11.14
N ARG A 124 8.45 -32.60 10.66
CA ARG A 124 9.51 -33.30 11.39
C ARG A 124 10.78 -32.47 11.57
N LYS A 125 11.20 -31.70 10.57
CA LYS A 125 12.34 -30.79 10.72
C LYS A 125 12.09 -29.72 11.78
N ILE A 126 10.91 -29.13 11.81
CA ILE A 126 10.54 -28.15 12.84
C ILE A 126 10.54 -28.80 14.22
N LYS A 127 9.92 -29.97 14.37
CA LYS A 127 9.89 -30.73 15.64
C LYS A 127 11.31 -31.00 16.17
N VAL A 128 12.20 -31.47 15.34
CA VAL A 128 13.61 -31.73 15.71
C VAL A 128 14.31 -30.45 16.19
N GLU A 129 14.04 -29.31 15.57
CA GLU A 129 14.64 -28.05 16.02
C GLU A 129 14.05 -27.55 17.34
N LEU A 130 12.75 -27.78 17.60
CA LEU A 130 12.13 -27.50 18.89
C LEU A 130 12.68 -28.43 19.99
N GLU A 131 12.81 -29.72 19.73
CA GLU A 131 13.38 -30.72 20.67
C GLU A 131 14.81 -30.40 21.07
N LYS A 132 15.67 -30.06 20.11
CA LYS A 132 17.07 -29.65 20.35
C LYS A 132 17.20 -28.45 21.30
N ARG A 133 16.14 -27.63 21.42
CA ARG A 133 16.10 -26.41 22.26
C ARG A 133 15.27 -26.56 23.53
N GLY A 134 14.69 -27.74 23.73
CA GLY A 134 13.80 -27.98 24.85
C GLY A 134 12.44 -27.30 24.77
N LEU A 135 12.03 -26.90 23.55
CA LEU A 135 10.80 -26.12 23.29
C LEU A 135 9.63 -26.97 22.77
N GLN A 136 9.78 -28.29 22.71
CA GLN A 136 8.79 -29.20 22.12
C GLN A 136 7.44 -29.26 22.88
N LYS A 137 7.37 -28.73 24.08
CA LYS A 137 6.14 -28.66 24.89
C LYS A 137 5.49 -27.29 24.87
N GLU A 138 6.23 -26.30 24.40
CA GLU A 138 5.77 -24.91 24.32
C GLU A 138 4.94 -24.67 23.05
N PRO A 139 3.98 -23.73 23.05
CA PRO A 139 3.22 -23.39 21.87
C PRO A 139 4.13 -22.85 20.75
N LEU A 140 3.86 -23.23 19.51
CA LEU A 140 4.47 -22.70 18.31
C LEU A 140 3.52 -21.66 17.69
N GLY A 141 3.94 -20.39 17.68
CA GLY A 141 3.23 -19.34 16.93
C GLY A 141 3.46 -19.50 15.44
N ILE A 142 2.42 -19.37 14.63
CA ILE A 142 2.52 -19.41 13.17
C ILE A 142 1.83 -18.18 12.60
N ASP A 143 2.47 -17.52 11.62
CA ASP A 143 1.90 -16.36 10.96
C ASP A 143 0.85 -16.73 9.88
N VAL A 144 1.28 -17.34 8.79
CA VAL A 144 0.43 -17.90 7.74
C VAL A 144 0.94 -19.29 7.39
N VAL A 145 0.05 -20.20 7.04
CA VAL A 145 0.47 -21.56 6.68
C VAL A 145 -0.55 -22.22 5.74
N GLU A 146 -0.05 -23.01 4.82
CA GLU A 146 -0.90 -23.86 3.97
C GLU A 146 -1.46 -25.05 4.78
N PRO A 147 -2.73 -25.44 4.58
CA PRO A 147 -3.38 -26.51 5.32
C PRO A 147 -2.57 -27.82 5.43
N PRO A 148 -1.90 -28.31 4.35
CA PRO A 148 -1.10 -29.54 4.47
C PRO A 148 0.03 -29.46 5.50
N ILE A 149 0.69 -28.32 5.62
CA ILE A 149 1.74 -28.12 6.65
C ILE A 149 1.12 -28.01 8.04
N LEU A 150 0.01 -27.27 8.16
CA LEU A 150 -0.71 -27.15 9.43
C LEU A 150 -1.09 -28.53 9.99
N PHE A 151 -1.72 -29.37 9.16
CA PHE A 151 -2.12 -30.72 9.55
C PHE A 151 -0.92 -31.61 9.89
N ALA A 152 0.18 -31.48 9.15
CA ALA A 152 1.40 -32.23 9.41
C ALA A 152 2.03 -31.83 10.77
N LEU A 153 2.07 -30.53 11.09
CA LEU A 153 2.56 -30.03 12.38
C LEU A 153 1.69 -30.54 13.53
N GLN A 154 0.36 -30.49 13.39
CA GLN A 154 -0.58 -31.04 14.40
C GLN A 154 -0.41 -32.55 14.60
N LYS A 155 -0.19 -33.31 13.50
CA LYS A 155 0.07 -34.77 13.55
C LYS A 155 1.36 -35.09 14.30
N GLU A 156 2.37 -34.21 14.23
CA GLU A 156 3.60 -34.34 15.03
C GLU A 156 3.42 -33.96 16.51
N GLY A 157 2.21 -33.60 16.95
CA GLY A 157 1.88 -33.24 18.34
C GLY A 157 2.31 -31.83 18.73
N ILE A 158 2.58 -30.93 17.78
CA ILE A 158 2.97 -29.55 18.05
C ILE A 158 1.71 -28.73 18.36
N LYS A 159 1.70 -28.05 19.51
CA LYS A 159 0.64 -27.09 19.87
C LYS A 159 0.81 -25.81 19.08
N ILE A 160 -0.18 -25.46 18.23
CA ILE A 160 -0.13 -24.30 17.35
C ILE A 160 -1.00 -23.18 17.91
N VAL A 161 -0.50 -21.94 17.85
CA VAL A 161 -1.21 -20.71 18.21
C VAL A 161 -0.99 -19.62 17.15
N ASP A 162 -1.80 -18.56 17.19
CA ASP A 162 -1.66 -17.41 16.27
C ASP A 162 -0.35 -16.65 16.55
N GLY A 163 0.53 -16.62 15.58
CA GLY A 163 1.77 -15.83 15.57
C GLY A 163 1.68 -14.53 14.75
N GLN A 164 0.58 -14.31 14.03
CA GLN A 164 0.42 -13.14 13.16
C GLN A 164 0.44 -11.85 13.97
N GLN A 165 -0.27 -11.83 15.09
CA GLN A 165 -0.41 -10.65 15.94
C GLN A 165 0.95 -10.18 16.47
N LEU A 166 1.81 -11.12 16.89
CA LEU A 166 3.15 -10.80 17.39
C LEU A 166 3.99 -10.09 16.32
N MET A 167 4.00 -10.62 15.10
CA MET A 167 4.76 -10.01 14.00
C MET A 167 4.16 -8.68 13.54
N SER A 168 2.84 -8.58 13.53
CA SER A 168 2.13 -7.32 13.27
C SER A 168 2.53 -6.24 14.29
N ASP A 169 2.54 -6.58 15.57
CA ASP A 169 2.91 -5.66 16.66
C ASP A 169 4.41 -5.25 16.60
N ALA A 170 5.28 -6.16 16.17
CA ALA A 170 6.70 -5.87 15.99
C ALA A 170 6.97 -4.78 14.94
N ARG A 171 6.07 -4.64 13.96
CA ARG A 171 6.21 -3.71 12.83
C ARG A 171 5.49 -2.37 13.01
N VAL A 172 4.65 -2.21 14.06
CA VAL A 172 3.87 -0.99 14.28
C VAL A 172 4.74 0.25 14.38
N ILE A 173 5.77 0.21 15.21
CA ILE A 173 6.70 1.33 15.41
C ILE A 173 7.93 1.14 14.53
N LYS A 174 8.15 2.01 13.58
CA LYS A 174 9.30 1.95 12.67
C LYS A 174 10.58 2.46 13.35
N THR A 175 11.71 1.88 12.98
CA THR A 175 13.03 2.42 13.32
C THR A 175 13.35 3.61 12.43
N GLN A 176 14.41 4.35 12.74
CA GLN A 176 14.87 5.46 11.90
C GLN A 176 15.26 4.98 10.48
N ASP A 177 15.90 3.81 10.36
CA ASP A 177 16.28 3.26 9.06
C ASP A 177 15.05 2.81 8.26
N GLU A 178 14.03 2.26 8.92
CA GLU A 178 12.75 1.92 8.27
C GLU A 178 12.05 3.16 7.74
N ILE A 179 11.98 4.25 8.52
CA ILE A 179 11.40 5.53 8.09
C ILE A 179 12.16 6.11 6.91
N SER A 180 13.50 6.05 6.94
CA SER A 180 14.31 6.51 5.81
C SER A 180 14.05 5.71 4.54
N LEU A 181 13.87 4.39 4.63
CA LEU A 181 13.51 3.54 3.49
C LEU A 181 12.12 3.84 2.95
N LEU A 182 11.13 4.08 3.82
CA LEU A 182 9.78 4.49 3.42
C LEU A 182 9.81 5.84 2.69
N ASN A 183 10.56 6.80 3.20
CA ASN A 183 10.74 8.10 2.54
C ASN A 183 11.37 7.97 1.14
N HIS A 184 12.40 7.11 0.98
CA HIS A 184 12.97 6.83 -0.34
C HIS A 184 11.96 6.17 -1.28
N SER A 185 11.18 5.22 -0.78
CA SER A 185 10.12 4.55 -1.55
C SER A 185 9.08 5.57 -2.05
N ALA A 186 8.59 6.45 -1.17
CA ALA A 186 7.65 7.51 -1.53
C ALA A 186 8.23 8.48 -2.57
N MET A 187 9.50 8.93 -2.42
CA MET A 187 10.17 9.80 -3.40
C MET A 187 10.28 9.19 -4.79
N MET A 188 10.39 7.87 -4.90
CA MET A 188 10.42 7.19 -6.20
C MET A 188 9.07 7.27 -6.90
N VAL A 189 7.98 7.19 -6.13
CA VAL A 189 6.61 7.36 -6.66
C VAL A 189 6.33 8.82 -6.99
N ASP A 190 6.81 9.80 -6.20
CA ASP A 190 6.73 11.21 -6.56
C ASP A 190 7.31 11.46 -7.97
N ALA A 191 8.46 10.85 -8.26
CA ALA A 191 9.09 10.95 -9.58
C ALA A 191 8.28 10.21 -10.67
N ALA A 192 7.61 9.10 -10.36
CA ALA A 192 6.73 8.42 -11.30
C ALA A 192 5.50 9.27 -11.62
N TYR A 193 4.93 9.96 -10.64
CA TYR A 193 3.83 10.90 -10.85
C TYR A 193 4.24 12.11 -11.70
N ASP A 194 5.44 12.66 -11.53
CA ASP A 194 5.94 13.76 -12.35
C ASP A 194 6.03 13.35 -13.83
N GLU A 195 6.56 12.17 -14.12
CA GLU A 195 6.62 11.64 -15.48
C GLU A 195 5.23 11.30 -16.05
N LEU A 196 4.33 10.72 -15.23
CA LEU A 196 2.95 10.48 -15.63
C LEU A 196 2.24 11.80 -15.99
N TYR A 197 2.33 12.81 -15.13
CA TYR A 197 1.71 14.12 -15.37
C TYR A 197 2.16 14.74 -16.69
N ARG A 198 3.45 14.65 -17.00
CA ARG A 198 4.01 15.17 -18.27
C ARG A 198 3.57 14.37 -19.49
N ALA A 199 3.40 13.05 -19.34
CA ALA A 199 3.07 12.15 -20.45
C ALA A 199 1.58 12.05 -20.74
N MET A 200 0.72 12.26 -19.74
CA MET A 200 -0.73 12.11 -19.88
C MET A 200 -1.31 13.06 -20.90
N LYS A 201 -2.08 12.50 -21.83
CA LYS A 201 -2.79 13.24 -22.88
C LYS A 201 -3.94 12.39 -23.43
N PRO A 202 -4.92 13.00 -24.10
CA PRO A 202 -5.93 12.24 -24.84
C PRO A 202 -5.29 11.25 -25.81
N GLY A 203 -5.84 10.03 -25.86
CA GLY A 203 -5.33 8.94 -26.70
C GLY A 203 -4.32 8.02 -25.99
N MET A 204 -3.77 8.38 -24.83
CA MET A 204 -2.98 7.46 -23.99
C MET A 204 -3.91 6.43 -23.33
N SER A 205 -3.49 5.16 -23.24
CA SER A 205 -4.27 4.15 -22.51
C SER A 205 -3.79 4.00 -21.05
N GLU A 206 -4.66 3.45 -20.18
CA GLU A 206 -4.28 3.09 -18.81
C GLU A 206 -3.06 2.17 -18.79
N ASN A 207 -2.99 1.16 -19.70
CA ASN A 207 -1.83 0.28 -19.85
C ASN A 207 -0.52 1.03 -20.12
N GLN A 208 -0.57 2.08 -20.95
CA GLN A 208 0.61 2.88 -21.25
C GLN A 208 1.06 3.68 -20.02
N ALA A 209 0.12 4.17 -19.22
CA ALA A 209 0.43 4.84 -17.96
C ALA A 209 1.10 3.87 -16.96
N VAL A 210 0.55 2.66 -16.81
CA VAL A 210 1.14 1.59 -15.98
C VAL A 210 2.55 1.25 -16.42
N GLY A 211 2.76 1.08 -17.74
CA GLY A 211 4.08 0.79 -18.30
C GLY A 211 5.09 1.90 -18.03
N LEU A 212 4.68 3.17 -18.14
CA LEU A 212 5.53 4.32 -17.85
C LEU A 212 5.89 4.40 -16.36
N ALA A 213 4.92 4.32 -15.47
CA ALA A 213 5.15 4.33 -14.02
C ALA A 213 6.10 3.20 -13.59
N SER A 214 5.83 1.98 -14.06
CA SER A 214 6.66 0.81 -13.77
C SER A 214 8.11 1.00 -14.27
N LYS A 215 8.28 1.53 -15.49
CA LYS A 215 9.62 1.84 -16.02
C LYS A 215 10.37 2.82 -15.13
N VAL A 216 9.73 3.93 -14.73
CA VAL A 216 10.37 4.94 -13.88
C VAL A 216 10.81 4.35 -12.55
N LEU A 217 9.95 3.54 -11.93
CA LEU A 217 10.24 2.90 -10.64
C LEU A 217 11.44 1.94 -10.74
N TYR A 218 11.46 1.05 -11.76
CA TYR A 218 12.59 0.15 -11.95
C TYR A 218 13.89 0.86 -12.33
N ASP A 219 13.83 1.92 -13.14
CA ASP A 219 15.00 2.75 -13.46
C ASP A 219 15.60 3.40 -12.20
N LYS A 220 14.78 3.67 -11.18
CA LYS A 220 15.21 4.24 -9.89
C LYS A 220 15.62 3.21 -8.83
N GLY A 221 15.50 1.91 -9.13
CA GLY A 221 15.95 0.84 -8.24
C GLY A 221 14.84 0.18 -7.42
N SER A 222 13.57 0.31 -7.82
CA SER A 222 12.51 -0.52 -7.26
C SER A 222 12.86 -2.00 -7.38
N GLU A 223 12.66 -2.76 -6.33
CA GLU A 223 12.84 -4.20 -6.40
C GLU A 223 11.59 -4.94 -6.89
N PHE A 224 10.42 -4.29 -6.75
CA PHE A 224 9.15 -4.85 -7.17
C PHE A 224 8.07 -3.77 -7.28
N VAL A 225 7.44 -3.66 -8.45
CA VAL A 225 6.22 -2.89 -8.66
C VAL A 225 5.05 -3.83 -8.41
N GLU A 226 4.38 -3.64 -7.26
CA GLU A 226 3.33 -4.54 -6.77
C GLU A 226 2.03 -4.36 -7.56
N ALA A 227 1.63 -3.10 -7.74
CA ALA A 227 0.51 -2.70 -8.59
C ALA A 227 0.64 -1.24 -9.03
N VAL A 228 0.01 -0.92 -10.15
CA VAL A 228 -0.35 0.44 -10.51
C VAL A 228 -1.85 0.39 -10.88
N ASN A 229 -2.69 0.81 -9.95
CA ASN A 229 -4.12 0.93 -10.20
C ASN A 229 -4.37 2.20 -11.01
N ALA A 230 -4.43 2.07 -12.32
CA ALA A 230 -4.65 3.18 -13.25
C ALA A 230 -6.12 3.16 -13.68
N ILE A 231 -6.88 4.16 -13.27
CA ILE A 231 -8.32 4.20 -13.39
C ILE A 231 -8.75 5.53 -14.00
N SER A 232 -9.61 5.48 -15.02
CA SER A 232 -10.00 6.67 -15.76
C SER A 232 -11.49 6.67 -16.15
N GLY A 233 -12.03 7.87 -16.30
CA GLY A 233 -13.38 8.11 -16.78
C GLY A 233 -14.45 7.47 -15.89
N GLU A 234 -15.40 6.80 -16.48
CA GLU A 234 -16.53 6.14 -15.81
C GLU A 234 -16.13 5.01 -14.86
N ARG A 235 -14.87 4.55 -14.91
CA ARG A 235 -14.35 3.55 -13.98
C ARG A 235 -13.91 4.15 -12.64
N CYS A 236 -13.86 5.48 -12.55
CA CYS A 236 -13.51 6.16 -11.29
C CYS A 236 -14.60 6.02 -10.21
N SER A 237 -15.84 5.69 -10.58
CA SER A 237 -16.94 5.53 -9.63
C SER A 237 -17.86 4.37 -10.06
N PRO A 238 -17.92 3.27 -9.30
CA PRO A 238 -17.04 2.86 -8.20
C PRO A 238 -15.66 2.41 -8.68
N HIS A 239 -14.74 2.25 -7.76
CA HIS A 239 -13.32 1.98 -8.03
C HIS A 239 -13.01 0.47 -8.21
N PRO A 240 -12.50 0.01 -9.37
CA PRO A 240 -12.28 -1.42 -9.65
C PRO A 240 -10.91 -1.97 -9.21
N HIS A 241 -10.02 -1.19 -8.61
CA HIS A 241 -8.66 -1.60 -8.18
C HIS A 241 -7.82 -2.31 -9.27
N VAL A 242 -8.03 -1.98 -10.53
CA VAL A 242 -7.30 -2.57 -11.67
C VAL A 242 -7.30 -1.65 -12.87
N PHE A 243 -6.19 -1.62 -13.60
CA PHE A 243 -6.09 -0.93 -14.88
C PHE A 243 -6.74 -1.72 -16.03
N SER A 244 -6.91 -1.05 -17.19
CA SER A 244 -7.43 -1.65 -18.41
C SER A 244 -6.76 -1.07 -19.66
N ASP A 245 -7.29 -1.41 -20.82
CA ASP A 245 -6.92 -0.84 -22.11
C ASP A 245 -7.70 0.45 -22.44
N ARG A 246 -8.53 0.97 -21.50
CA ARG A 246 -9.30 2.20 -21.71
C ARG A 246 -8.40 3.36 -22.11
N VAL A 247 -8.83 4.11 -23.12
CA VAL A 247 -8.12 5.28 -23.65
C VAL A 247 -8.62 6.53 -22.96
N LEU A 248 -7.71 7.38 -22.51
CA LEU A 248 -7.98 8.67 -21.88
C LEU A 248 -8.61 9.65 -22.89
N ARG A 249 -9.66 10.33 -22.45
CA ARG A 249 -10.43 11.31 -23.24
C ARG A 249 -10.40 12.68 -22.57
N PRO A 250 -10.57 13.77 -23.36
CA PRO A 250 -10.69 15.11 -22.77
C PRO A 250 -11.85 15.16 -21.75
N GLY A 251 -11.58 15.69 -20.56
CA GLY A 251 -12.54 15.78 -19.45
C GLY A 251 -12.60 14.54 -18.55
N ASP A 252 -11.89 13.45 -18.87
CA ASP A 252 -11.83 12.29 -17.99
C ASP A 252 -11.19 12.66 -16.64
N PRO A 253 -11.79 12.26 -15.51
CA PRO A 253 -11.05 12.08 -14.27
C PRO A 253 -10.10 10.91 -14.44
N VAL A 254 -8.95 10.98 -13.80
CA VAL A 254 -7.96 9.90 -13.75
C VAL A 254 -7.34 9.89 -12.38
N TYR A 255 -7.25 8.73 -11.75
CA TYR A 255 -6.40 8.57 -10.59
C TYR A 255 -5.56 7.31 -10.68
N TYR A 256 -4.40 7.41 -10.11
CA TYR A 256 -3.47 6.30 -9.99
C TYR A 256 -3.20 6.03 -8.53
N ASP A 257 -3.06 4.74 -8.21
CA ASP A 257 -2.48 4.27 -6.98
C ASP A 257 -1.23 3.47 -7.35
N ILE A 258 -0.09 3.89 -6.85
CA ILE A 258 1.19 3.29 -7.21
C ILE A 258 1.78 2.58 -5.99
N LEU A 259 1.82 1.25 -6.08
CA LEU A 259 2.35 0.37 -5.06
C LEU A 259 3.67 -0.25 -5.54
N HIS A 260 4.74 0.02 -4.84
CA HIS A 260 6.01 -0.63 -5.11
C HIS A 260 6.83 -0.87 -3.84
N SER A 261 7.95 -1.55 -3.98
CA SER A 261 8.86 -1.87 -2.88
C SER A 261 10.28 -1.42 -3.21
N TYR A 262 10.89 -0.69 -2.29
CA TYR A 262 12.29 -0.35 -2.29
C TYR A 262 12.98 -0.95 -1.05
N MET A 263 13.94 -1.85 -1.25
CA MET A 263 14.62 -2.57 -0.16
C MET A 263 13.65 -3.24 0.84
N GLY A 264 12.46 -3.65 0.35
CA GLY A 264 11.38 -4.27 1.10
C GLY A 264 10.31 -3.32 1.61
N TYR A 265 10.61 -2.03 1.72
CA TYR A 265 9.66 -1.05 2.25
C TYR A 265 8.77 -0.52 1.14
N ARG A 266 7.47 -0.60 1.40
CA ARG A 266 6.42 -0.28 0.44
C ARG A 266 6.00 1.16 0.53
N THR A 267 5.47 1.65 -0.57
CA THR A 267 4.69 2.88 -0.64
C THR A 267 3.38 2.58 -1.35
N CYS A 268 2.34 3.30 -0.99
CA CYS A 268 1.00 3.21 -1.55
C CYS A 268 0.36 4.58 -1.43
N TYR A 269 0.13 5.28 -2.55
CA TYR A 269 -0.69 6.47 -2.48
C TYR A 269 -1.30 6.88 -3.81
N TYR A 270 -2.48 7.49 -3.71
CA TYR A 270 -3.28 7.99 -4.82
C TYR A 270 -2.96 9.44 -5.17
N ARG A 271 -2.94 9.71 -6.49
CA ARG A 271 -3.04 11.06 -7.05
C ARG A 271 -4.11 11.10 -8.12
N CYS A 272 -4.88 12.19 -8.11
CA CYS A 272 -6.02 12.39 -8.99
C CYS A 272 -5.77 13.55 -9.95
N PHE A 273 -6.18 13.37 -11.20
CA PHE A 273 -6.00 14.32 -12.29
C PHE A 273 -7.28 14.40 -13.13
N THR A 274 -7.33 15.41 -14.02
CA THR A 274 -8.24 15.40 -15.16
C THR A 274 -7.46 15.60 -16.47
N ILE A 275 -8.03 15.15 -17.57
CA ILE A 275 -7.38 15.22 -18.88
C ILE A 275 -7.93 16.41 -19.68
N GLY A 276 -7.05 17.33 -20.04
CA GLY A 276 -7.36 18.51 -20.88
C GLY A 276 -8.15 19.61 -20.17
N TYR A 277 -9.15 19.27 -19.38
CA TYR A 277 -9.93 20.21 -18.55
C TYR A 277 -10.64 19.47 -17.40
N ALA A 278 -11.05 20.23 -16.38
CA ALA A 278 -11.85 19.73 -15.26
C ALA A 278 -13.28 20.27 -15.31
N SER A 279 -14.27 19.46 -14.95
CA SER A 279 -15.63 19.93 -14.69
C SER A 279 -15.72 20.57 -13.29
N HIS A 280 -16.70 21.45 -13.08
CA HIS A 280 -16.95 22.00 -11.74
C HIS A 280 -17.31 20.87 -10.76
N ALA A 281 -18.12 19.90 -11.17
CA ALA A 281 -18.48 18.75 -10.36
C ALA A 281 -17.25 17.97 -9.88
N MET A 282 -16.25 17.76 -10.74
CA MET A 282 -15.01 17.08 -10.38
C MET A 282 -14.12 17.93 -9.45
N ILE A 283 -14.07 19.25 -9.67
CA ILE A 283 -13.35 20.18 -8.78
C ILE A 283 -13.95 20.14 -7.38
N ASP A 284 -15.29 20.15 -7.25
CA ASP A 284 -15.98 20.06 -5.98
C ASP A 284 -15.75 18.72 -5.28
N ALA A 285 -15.79 17.61 -6.01
CA ALA A 285 -15.47 16.28 -5.47
C ALA A 285 -14.04 16.21 -4.94
N TYR A 286 -13.07 16.72 -5.70
CA TYR A 286 -11.66 16.77 -5.28
C TYR A 286 -11.49 17.60 -4.00
N LYS A 287 -12.14 18.77 -3.95
CA LYS A 287 -12.10 19.63 -2.76
C LYS A 287 -12.65 18.92 -1.53
N ARG A 288 -13.75 18.15 -1.66
CA ARG A 288 -14.29 17.34 -0.58
C ARG A 288 -13.32 16.26 -0.10
N CYS A 289 -12.70 15.53 -1.04
CA CYS A 289 -11.64 14.57 -0.71
C CYS A 289 -10.54 15.24 0.10
N ARG A 290 -10.04 16.39 -0.35
CA ARG A 290 -8.94 17.10 0.31
C ARG A 290 -9.33 17.58 1.71
N GLU A 291 -10.53 18.14 1.89
CA GLU A 291 -11.05 18.61 3.18
C GLU A 291 -11.08 17.48 4.22
N TYR A 292 -11.59 16.30 3.86
CA TYR A 292 -11.63 15.14 4.76
C TYR A 292 -10.24 14.55 5.05
N LEU A 293 -9.37 14.55 4.06
CA LEU A 293 -8.00 14.06 4.23
C LEU A 293 -7.21 15.00 5.16
N ASP A 294 -7.29 16.31 4.95
CA ASP A 294 -6.63 17.31 5.79
C ASP A 294 -7.11 17.23 7.23
N ALA A 295 -8.43 17.11 7.44
CA ALA A 295 -9.00 16.97 8.78
C ALA A 295 -8.48 15.69 9.48
N ALA A 296 -8.31 14.60 8.77
CA ALA A 296 -7.73 13.37 9.30
C ALA A 296 -6.23 13.55 9.64
N ILE A 297 -5.45 14.16 8.74
CA ILE A 297 -4.01 14.41 8.91
C ILE A 297 -3.74 15.28 10.14
N GLU A 298 -4.51 16.33 10.38
CA GLU A 298 -4.37 17.21 11.53
C GLU A 298 -4.50 16.48 12.89
N LEU A 299 -5.17 15.34 12.92
CA LEU A 299 -5.31 14.49 14.09
C LEU A 299 -4.17 13.48 14.27
N VAL A 300 -3.31 13.30 13.26
CA VAL A 300 -2.17 12.37 13.33
C VAL A 300 -1.07 12.97 14.21
N ARG A 301 -1.13 12.72 15.51
CA ARG A 301 -0.12 13.14 16.48
C ARG A 301 -0.14 12.26 17.73
N PRO A 302 0.98 12.18 18.47
CA PRO A 302 1.04 11.38 19.69
C PRO A 302 -0.06 11.70 20.68
N GLY A 303 -0.65 10.65 21.27
CA GLY A 303 -1.74 10.74 22.25
C GLY A 303 -3.14 10.87 21.66
N ARG A 304 -3.28 11.07 20.35
CA ARG A 304 -4.55 10.89 19.64
C ARG A 304 -4.83 9.42 19.37
N THR A 305 -6.01 9.14 18.88
CA THR A 305 -6.46 7.76 18.62
C THR A 305 -6.93 7.58 17.19
N THR A 306 -6.92 6.33 16.71
CA THR A 306 -7.48 5.98 15.41
C THR A 306 -8.98 6.23 15.31
N ALA A 307 -9.71 6.19 16.44
CA ALA A 307 -11.13 6.53 16.49
C ALA A 307 -11.37 8.02 16.24
N GLU A 308 -10.53 8.90 16.79
CA GLU A 308 -10.63 10.35 16.54
C GLU A 308 -10.40 10.66 15.05
N ILE A 309 -9.40 10.02 14.41
CA ILE A 309 -9.15 10.16 12.97
C ILE A 309 -10.36 9.66 12.17
N ALA A 310 -10.84 8.45 12.43
CA ALA A 310 -11.97 7.88 11.72
C ALA A 310 -13.27 8.69 11.89
N SER A 311 -13.44 9.38 13.01
CA SER A 311 -14.64 10.15 13.31
C SER A 311 -14.81 11.40 12.45
N VAL A 312 -13.74 11.94 11.85
CA VAL A 312 -13.84 13.10 10.95
C VAL A 312 -14.30 12.73 9.54
N TRP A 313 -14.22 11.45 9.18
CA TRP A 313 -14.70 10.99 7.90
C TRP A 313 -16.22 10.85 7.85
N PRO A 314 -16.85 11.07 6.67
CA PRO A 314 -18.28 10.96 6.52
C PRO A 314 -18.75 9.51 6.75
N LYS A 315 -20.02 9.35 7.06
CA LYS A 315 -20.64 8.03 7.07
C LYS A 315 -20.78 7.50 5.64
N ALA A 316 -20.79 6.18 5.52
CA ALA A 316 -20.88 5.49 4.22
C ALA A 316 -22.06 5.99 3.37
N GLU A 317 -23.23 6.23 4.00
CA GLU A 317 -24.43 6.66 3.31
C GLU A 317 -24.32 8.06 2.70
N GLU A 318 -23.46 8.94 3.24
CA GLU A 318 -23.25 10.30 2.76
C GLU A 318 -22.54 10.34 1.38
N PHE A 319 -21.83 9.27 1.04
CA PHE A 319 -21.15 9.15 -0.25
C PHE A 319 -21.58 7.91 -1.06
N GLY A 320 -22.79 7.40 -0.79
CA GLY A 320 -23.51 6.50 -1.67
C GLY A 320 -23.37 5.01 -1.38
N PHE A 321 -22.88 4.61 -0.20
CA PHE A 321 -22.77 3.20 0.21
C PHE A 321 -23.80 2.87 1.30
N PRO A 322 -24.29 1.61 1.36
CA PRO A 322 -25.33 1.24 2.32
C PRO A 322 -24.85 1.15 3.76
N ASP A 323 -23.58 0.88 3.99
CA ASP A 323 -22.96 0.71 5.31
C ASP A 323 -21.43 0.82 5.24
N GLU A 324 -20.78 0.84 6.42
CA GLU A 324 -19.32 0.98 6.53
C GLU A 324 -18.55 -0.23 6.00
N GLU A 325 -19.15 -1.42 5.94
CA GLU A 325 -18.52 -2.61 5.37
C GLU A 325 -18.47 -2.50 3.83
N ALA A 326 -19.55 -2.05 3.19
CA ALA A 326 -19.60 -1.81 1.75
C ALA A 326 -18.69 -0.64 1.31
N ALA A 327 -18.45 0.33 2.20
CA ALA A 327 -17.57 1.47 1.95
C ALA A 327 -16.12 1.23 2.41
N PHE A 328 -15.78 0.04 2.88
CA PHE A 328 -14.45 -0.25 3.40
C PHE A 328 -13.36 0.04 2.37
N ALA A 329 -12.24 0.63 2.82
CA ALA A 329 -11.11 1.05 2.00
C ALA A 329 -11.40 2.25 1.04
N LEU A 330 -12.41 3.08 1.33
CA LEU A 330 -12.68 4.33 0.59
C LEU A 330 -12.37 5.58 1.43
N GLN A 331 -12.81 5.60 2.69
CA GLN A 331 -12.36 6.53 3.72
C GLN A 331 -11.52 5.69 4.70
N PHE A 332 -10.22 5.67 4.52
CA PHE A 332 -9.41 4.61 5.07
C PHE A 332 -8.01 5.07 5.45
N GLY A 333 -7.37 4.32 6.32
CA GLY A 333 -5.96 4.43 6.59
C GLY A 333 -5.40 3.13 7.13
N HIS A 334 -4.13 2.90 6.90
CA HIS A 334 -3.45 1.72 7.38
C HIS A 334 -1.98 1.99 7.68
N GLY A 335 -1.41 1.24 8.62
CA GLY A 335 0.03 1.21 8.75
C GLY A 335 0.69 0.70 7.48
N ILE A 336 1.88 1.17 7.19
CA ILE A 336 2.68 0.76 6.03
C ILE A 336 4.12 0.52 6.42
N GLY A 337 4.79 -0.42 5.77
CA GLY A 337 6.16 -0.81 6.07
C GLY A 337 6.70 -1.86 5.12
N LEU A 338 7.14 -3.00 5.65
CA LEU A 338 7.48 -4.17 4.84
C LEU A 338 6.25 -4.81 4.18
N ALA A 339 5.08 -4.73 4.83
CA ALA A 339 3.83 -5.07 4.20
C ALA A 339 3.10 -3.79 3.79
N ILE A 340 2.25 -3.91 2.76
CA ILE A 340 1.42 -2.79 2.32
C ILE A 340 0.41 -2.42 3.42
N TRP A 341 -0.20 -3.42 4.05
CA TRP A 341 -1.13 -3.24 5.15
C TRP A 341 -0.52 -3.75 6.45
N GLU A 342 -0.30 -2.83 7.36
CA GLU A 342 0.19 -3.09 8.71
C GLU A 342 -0.76 -2.47 9.75
N LYS A 343 -0.58 -2.80 11.03
CA LYS A 343 -1.31 -2.13 12.10
C LYS A 343 -0.86 -0.67 12.29
N PRO A 344 -1.80 0.19 12.73
CA PRO A 344 -3.23 -0.03 12.88
C PRO A 344 -3.98 0.16 11.56
N ILE A 345 -5.19 -0.42 11.47
CA ILE A 345 -6.19 -0.03 10.46
C ILE A 345 -6.98 1.14 11.02
N ILE A 346 -7.23 2.14 10.18
CA ILE A 346 -7.98 3.35 10.54
C ILE A 346 -9.20 3.42 9.61
N SER A 347 -10.39 3.22 10.16
CA SER A 347 -11.66 3.32 9.43
C SER A 347 -12.82 3.46 10.40
N ARG A 348 -13.96 3.94 9.93
CA ARG A 348 -15.17 3.98 10.76
C ARG A 348 -15.62 2.58 11.14
N LEU A 349 -15.48 1.60 10.26
CA LEU A 349 -15.83 0.20 10.53
C LEU A 349 -15.04 -0.40 11.71
N VAL A 350 -13.75 -0.09 11.83
CA VAL A 350 -12.87 -0.77 12.80
C VAL A 350 -12.55 0.11 14.00
N SER A 351 -12.16 1.38 13.76
CA SER A 351 -11.51 2.18 14.78
C SER A 351 -12.48 2.74 15.82
N LEU A 352 -13.79 2.88 15.48
CA LEU A 352 -14.77 3.38 16.43
C LEU A 352 -15.02 2.40 17.59
N GLU A 353 -14.87 1.11 17.35
CA GLU A 353 -15.00 0.05 18.36
C GLU A 353 -13.65 -0.42 18.91
N HIS A 354 -12.62 -0.46 18.04
CA HIS A 354 -11.28 -0.97 18.36
C HIS A 354 -10.22 0.09 18.10
N SER A 355 -10.21 1.09 18.98
CA SER A 355 -9.31 2.24 18.87
C SER A 355 -7.88 1.92 19.30
N HIS A 356 -6.90 2.47 18.58
CA HIS A 356 -5.50 2.43 18.93
C HIS A 356 -4.95 3.83 19.19
N GLU A 357 -4.06 3.94 20.18
CA GLU A 357 -3.33 5.17 20.44
C GLU A 357 -2.25 5.40 19.38
N ILE A 358 -2.16 6.64 18.87
CA ILE A 358 -1.14 7.07 17.92
C ILE A 358 0.16 7.35 18.67
N LYS A 359 1.25 6.73 18.21
CA LYS A 359 2.58 6.80 18.86
C LYS A 359 3.65 7.26 17.88
N PRO A 360 4.70 7.94 18.36
CA PRO A 360 5.84 8.30 17.54
C PRO A 360 6.46 7.07 16.85
N GLY A 361 6.86 7.23 15.59
CA GLY A 361 7.42 6.15 14.77
C GLY A 361 6.39 5.28 14.07
N MET A 362 5.09 5.49 14.28
CA MET A 362 4.06 4.92 13.39
C MET A 362 4.12 5.61 12.03
N VAL A 363 3.82 4.87 10.98
CA VAL A 363 3.69 5.40 9.61
C VAL A 363 2.40 4.89 9.03
N PHE A 364 1.61 5.80 8.46
CA PHE A 364 0.29 5.54 7.90
C PHE A 364 0.21 5.99 6.45
N ALA A 365 -0.55 5.25 5.66
CA ALA A 365 -1.20 5.73 4.46
C ALA A 365 -2.63 6.12 4.84
N LEU A 366 -3.05 7.34 4.53
CA LEU A 366 -4.40 7.86 4.76
C LEU A 366 -5.01 8.28 3.44
N GLU A 367 -6.19 7.76 3.13
CA GLU A 367 -6.87 7.97 1.84
C GLU A 367 -8.33 8.38 1.99
N THR A 368 -8.81 9.17 1.03
CA THR A 368 -10.19 9.61 0.93
C THR A 368 -10.72 9.48 -0.49
N PHE A 369 -12.01 9.21 -0.60
CA PHE A 369 -12.77 9.09 -1.84
C PHE A 369 -14.01 9.95 -1.77
N TRP A 370 -14.39 10.60 -2.89
CA TRP A 370 -15.68 11.28 -2.99
C TRP A 370 -16.25 11.18 -4.41
N PRO A 371 -17.49 10.65 -4.56
CA PRO A 371 -18.16 10.61 -5.84
C PRO A 371 -18.55 12.03 -6.27
N SER A 372 -18.44 12.31 -7.55
CA SER A 372 -18.85 13.58 -8.10
C SER A 372 -20.37 13.64 -8.29
N SER A 373 -20.92 14.85 -8.28
CA SER A 373 -22.35 15.10 -8.52
C SER A 373 -22.81 14.78 -9.94
N ASP A 374 -21.89 14.53 -10.86
CA ASP A 374 -22.20 14.11 -12.23
C ASP A 374 -22.64 12.63 -12.34
N GLY A 375 -22.49 11.86 -11.26
CA GLY A 375 -22.96 10.47 -11.15
C GLY A 375 -22.05 9.41 -11.79
N TRP A 376 -20.89 9.79 -12.38
CA TRP A 376 -19.98 8.85 -13.03
C TRP A 376 -18.50 9.05 -12.70
N SER A 377 -18.11 10.23 -12.27
CA SER A 377 -16.73 10.52 -11.87
C SER A 377 -16.55 10.49 -10.36
N ALA A 378 -15.32 10.44 -9.90
CA ALA A 378 -14.96 10.52 -8.48
C ALA A 378 -13.54 11.04 -8.32
N ALA A 379 -13.27 11.61 -7.15
CA ALA A 379 -11.92 11.94 -6.71
C ALA A 379 -11.42 10.91 -5.69
N ARG A 380 -10.11 10.64 -5.70
CA ARG A 380 -9.41 9.86 -4.69
C ARG A 380 -8.01 10.40 -4.46
N ILE A 381 -7.64 10.60 -3.20
CA ILE A 381 -6.35 11.17 -2.80
C ILE A 381 -5.84 10.40 -1.58
N GLU A 382 -4.54 10.22 -1.50
CA GLU A 382 -3.89 9.54 -0.38
C GLU A 382 -2.56 10.20 -0.04
N GLU A 383 -2.20 10.22 1.23
CA GLU A 383 -0.91 10.70 1.74
C GLU A 383 -0.29 9.69 2.70
N GLU A 384 1.01 9.53 2.62
CA GLU A 384 1.77 8.79 3.63
C GLU A 384 2.34 9.73 4.69
N ILE A 385 2.21 9.33 5.95
CA ILE A 385 2.42 10.21 7.09
C ILE A 385 3.23 9.48 8.16
N VAL A 386 4.31 10.10 8.60
CA VAL A 386 5.13 9.64 9.73
C VAL A 386 4.72 10.39 10.99
N VAL A 387 4.43 9.68 12.07
CA VAL A 387 4.20 10.26 13.38
C VAL A 387 5.53 10.64 14.02
N THR A 388 5.74 11.94 14.25
CA THR A 388 6.94 12.47 14.93
C THR A 388 6.75 12.52 16.44
N ALA A 389 7.74 12.97 17.17
CA ALA A 389 7.65 13.10 18.63
C ALA A 389 6.58 14.11 19.10
N THR A 390 6.21 15.10 18.25
CA THR A 390 5.31 16.20 18.62
C THR A 390 4.15 16.42 17.66
N GLY A 391 4.09 15.70 16.57
CA GLY A 391 3.09 15.86 15.51
C GLY A 391 3.25 14.81 14.44
N HIS A 392 3.21 15.24 13.19
CA HIS A 392 3.36 14.38 12.02
C HIS A 392 4.20 15.04 10.93
N GLU A 393 4.56 14.25 9.93
CA GLU A 393 5.16 14.71 8.68
C GLU A 393 4.63 13.89 7.51
N VAL A 394 4.13 14.57 6.48
CA VAL A 394 3.73 13.96 5.21
C VAL A 394 4.99 13.71 4.38
N ILE A 395 5.22 12.48 3.96
CA ILE A 395 6.39 12.06 3.19
C ILE A 395 6.15 11.95 1.68
N THR A 396 4.90 11.90 1.24
CA THR A 396 4.50 12.00 -0.18
C THR A 396 4.55 13.46 -0.61
N ARG A 397 5.32 13.76 -1.67
CA ARG A 397 5.64 15.15 -2.01
C ARG A 397 5.10 15.61 -3.36
N PHE A 398 4.63 14.69 -4.19
CA PHE A 398 3.96 15.11 -5.42
C PHE A 398 2.69 15.89 -5.07
N PRO A 399 2.47 17.09 -5.63
CA PRO A 399 1.39 17.99 -5.23
C PRO A 399 0.00 17.36 -5.25
N ALA A 400 -0.81 17.66 -4.23
CA ALA A 400 -2.20 17.24 -4.11
C ALA A 400 -3.11 18.31 -3.49
N ASP A 401 -2.63 19.56 -3.40
CA ASP A 401 -3.42 20.66 -2.81
C ASP A 401 -4.61 21.04 -3.71
N GLN A 402 -4.48 20.86 -5.00
CA GLN A 402 -5.49 21.16 -5.99
C GLN A 402 -5.55 20.10 -7.08
N LEU A 403 -6.74 19.93 -7.66
CA LEU A 403 -6.92 19.04 -8.81
C LEU A 403 -6.07 19.50 -9.99
N MET A 404 -5.19 18.65 -10.47
CA MET A 404 -4.28 18.94 -11.56
C MET A 404 -4.90 18.55 -12.89
N VAL A 405 -4.67 19.38 -13.92
CA VAL A 405 -5.10 19.14 -15.30
C VAL A 405 -3.90 18.74 -16.15
N ALA A 406 -3.87 17.49 -16.58
CA ALA A 406 -2.85 16.96 -17.48
C ALA A 406 -3.26 17.09 -18.96
N GLY A 407 -2.29 17.18 -19.87
CA GLY A 407 -2.56 17.25 -21.31
C GLY A 407 -3.27 18.52 -21.79
N ALA A 408 -3.22 19.60 -21.00
CA ALA A 408 -3.86 20.90 -21.32
C ALA A 408 -3.01 21.73 -22.28
N HIS A 409 -2.83 21.24 -23.51
CA HIS A 409 -1.97 21.91 -24.51
C HIS A 409 -2.76 22.52 -25.69
N TYR A 410 -4.07 22.72 -25.53
CA TYR A 410 -4.92 23.17 -26.60
C TYR A 410 -4.97 24.71 -26.65
N HIS A 411 -4.81 25.26 -27.86
CA HIS A 411 -4.97 26.66 -28.13
C HIS A 411 -6.08 26.86 -29.16
N THR A 412 -6.84 27.91 -28.99
CA THR A 412 -7.83 28.39 -29.96
C THR A 412 -7.31 29.67 -30.63
N VAL A 413 -8.01 30.19 -31.60
CA VAL A 413 -7.70 31.51 -32.21
C VAL A 413 -7.76 32.65 -31.19
N ASN A 414 -8.42 32.46 -30.08
CA ASN A 414 -8.57 33.42 -28.98
C ASN A 414 -7.61 33.16 -27.79
N GLY A 415 -6.62 32.28 -27.94
CA GLY A 415 -5.65 31.93 -26.88
C GLY A 415 -5.81 30.51 -26.33
N PRO A 416 -5.18 30.23 -25.19
CA PRO A 416 -5.27 28.91 -24.56
C PRO A 416 -6.72 28.49 -24.24
N LEU A 417 -7.04 27.23 -24.48
CA LEU A 417 -8.33 26.70 -24.07
C LEU A 417 -8.41 26.66 -22.54
N SER A 418 -9.55 27.08 -21.97
CA SER A 418 -9.76 27.02 -20.53
C SER A 418 -9.57 25.58 -20.01
N THR A 419 -8.86 25.43 -18.90
CA THR A 419 -8.70 24.17 -18.18
C THR A 419 -9.87 23.85 -17.26
N THR A 420 -10.85 24.77 -17.15
CA THR A 420 -12.09 24.56 -16.39
C THR A 420 -13.27 24.69 -17.34
N ARG A 421 -14.16 23.71 -17.34
CA ARG A 421 -15.39 23.71 -18.15
C ARG A 421 -16.57 23.18 -17.34
N GLU A 422 -17.73 23.80 -17.54
CA GLU A 422 -19.01 23.23 -17.10
C GLU A 422 -19.41 22.14 -18.10
N ASN A 423 -19.88 21.01 -17.59
CA ASN A 423 -20.35 19.89 -18.43
C ASN A 423 -21.60 20.28 -19.24
N GLU A 424 -22.31 21.33 -18.83
CA GLU A 424 -23.50 21.86 -19.47
C GLU A 424 -23.41 23.38 -19.61
N GLN A 425 -22.69 23.86 -20.61
CA GLN A 425 -22.94 25.24 -21.02
C GLN A 425 -24.28 25.27 -21.74
N PRO A 426 -25.24 26.08 -21.28
CA PRO A 426 -26.48 26.23 -22.01
C PRO A 426 -26.13 26.69 -23.44
N PRO A 427 -26.88 26.18 -24.45
CA PRO A 427 -26.63 26.56 -25.84
C PRO A 427 -26.58 28.09 -25.98
N SER A 428 -25.67 28.59 -26.78
CA SER A 428 -25.55 30.03 -27.04
C SER A 428 -26.95 30.59 -27.43
N ARG A 429 -27.17 31.88 -27.14
CA ARG A 429 -28.41 32.56 -27.52
C ARG A 429 -28.79 32.30 -28.98
N ARG A 430 -27.81 32.37 -29.89
CA ARG A 430 -28.00 32.08 -31.31
C ARG A 430 -28.46 30.66 -31.60
N VAL A 431 -27.89 29.67 -30.92
CA VAL A 431 -28.29 28.24 -31.05
C VAL A 431 -29.72 28.05 -30.55
N ARG A 432 -30.10 28.66 -29.41
CA ARG A 432 -31.47 28.63 -28.91
C ARG A 432 -32.46 29.26 -29.87
N GLU A 433 -32.10 30.40 -30.48
CA GLU A 433 -32.93 31.07 -31.50
C GLU A 433 -33.08 30.22 -32.76
N MET A 434 -32.02 29.53 -33.21
CA MET A 434 -32.08 28.60 -34.35
C MET A 434 -32.98 27.37 -34.04
N VAL A 435 -32.85 26.77 -32.87
CA VAL A 435 -33.69 25.64 -32.43
C VAL A 435 -35.15 26.06 -32.30
N ALA A 436 -35.43 27.23 -31.73
CA ALA A 436 -36.77 27.78 -31.62
C ALA A 436 -37.38 28.10 -33.00
N ALA A 437 -36.58 28.60 -33.97
CA ALA A 437 -37.05 28.81 -35.33
C ALA A 437 -37.37 27.52 -36.04
N SER A 438 -36.55 26.48 -35.86
CA SER A 438 -36.81 25.12 -36.45
C SER A 438 -38.09 24.51 -35.89
N ALA A 439 -38.30 24.57 -34.56
CA ALA A 439 -39.51 24.05 -33.93
C ALA A 439 -40.81 24.77 -34.41
N LYS A 440 -40.72 26.06 -34.65
CA LYS A 440 -41.84 26.80 -35.24
C LYS A 440 -42.14 26.42 -36.69
N ALA A 441 -41.14 26.06 -37.49
CA ALA A 441 -41.29 25.62 -38.87
C ALA A 441 -41.92 24.22 -38.95
N GLU A 442 -41.72 23.37 -37.93
CA GLU A 442 -42.27 22.00 -37.86
C GLU A 442 -43.63 21.93 -37.13
N GLY A 443 -44.19 23.02 -36.65
CA GLY A 443 -45.48 23.07 -36.02
C GLY A 443 -45.57 22.35 -34.64
N VAL A 444 -44.40 22.10 -34.03
CA VAL A 444 -44.32 21.51 -32.68
C VAL A 444 -44.42 22.63 -31.64
N ALA A 445 -45.48 22.60 -30.84
CA ALA A 445 -45.61 23.54 -29.70
C ALA A 445 -44.47 23.30 -28.70
N ALA A 446 -43.72 24.35 -28.33
CA ALA A 446 -42.76 24.28 -27.25
C ALA A 446 -43.49 23.95 -25.95
N THR A 447 -43.23 22.82 -25.37
CA THR A 447 -43.60 22.52 -23.98
C THR A 447 -42.58 23.25 -23.07
N ASP A 448 -43.08 24.14 -22.22
CA ASP A 448 -42.35 24.87 -21.19
C ASP A 448 -41.61 23.94 -20.22
#